data_aa9d66740719c54c6f77f1b60346e0a8
#
_entry.id   aa9d66740719c54c6f77f1b60346e0a8
#
_cell.length_a   1.000
_cell.length_b   1.000
_cell.length_c   1.000
_cell.angle_alpha   90.00
_cell.angle_beta   90.00
_cell.angle_gamma   90.00
#
_symmetry.space_group_name_H-M   'P 1'
#
loop_
_entity.id
_entity.type
_entity.pdbx_description
1 polymer ?
#
loop_
_entity_poly.entity_id
_entity_poly.type
_entity_poly.pdbx_seq_one_letter_code
_entity_poly.pdbx_strand_id
1 'polypeptide(L)'
;MSVTLKENGSIFYKKYSPFHIELVILLSVIVQISYGANYMKEKDSTTFLSDCHVVFLGDSNLWTGGKDNSDPHSWSYWFCKELSIKNSRNYARSGATWSHTRNTKPDVLSYEEKLSDNNVVFNQVLRLIKDARELRCPKPDYIFIMAGTNDAWFQNKRPQLFAESVQNVFNQKNKKHHQALSLARTIKLDCELLKKNFPECKIILVTPMFTTQASTNLISKVSDVITSCGKFLNANVIRLDTTDLINPIQEKDKRTYTLDGTHTNPAGAERVGIYIAKKLKRTIQ
;
A
#
# COMPACT_ATOMS: atom_id res chain seq x y z
N MET A 1 24.00 11.04 45.69
CA MET A 1 24.26 12.00 44.59
C MET A 1 23.52 13.28 44.91
N SER A 2 24.18 14.43 44.94
CA SER A 2 23.56 15.73 45.22
C SER A 2 23.58 16.56 43.94
N VAL A 3 22.42 17.13 43.58
CA VAL A 3 22.31 18.05 42.45
C VAL A 3 22.24 19.48 43.00
N THR A 4 23.07 20.36 42.46
CA THR A 4 23.10 21.76 42.84
C THR A 4 22.14 22.53 41.92
N LEU A 5 21.09 23.11 42.50
CA LEU A 5 20.18 24.04 41.81
C LEU A 5 20.43 25.46 42.31
N LYS A 6 20.51 26.42 41.41
CA LYS A 6 20.69 27.84 41.70
C LYS A 6 19.39 28.56 41.35
N GLU A 7 18.70 29.07 42.37
CA GLU A 7 17.53 29.93 42.21
C GLU A 7 17.69 31.15 43.11
N ASN A 8 17.54 32.34 42.57
CA ASN A 8 17.57 33.63 43.29
C ASN A 8 18.78 33.84 44.21
N GLY A 9 19.99 33.41 43.80
CA GLY A 9 21.22 33.68 44.54
C GLY A 9 21.52 32.75 45.72
N SER A 10 20.63 31.83 46.05
CA SER A 10 20.82 30.85 47.13
C SER A 10 21.10 29.48 46.58
N ILE A 11 22.04 28.75 47.17
CA ILE A 11 22.41 27.40 46.77
C ILE A 11 21.67 26.42 47.67
N PHE A 12 20.78 25.61 47.06
CA PHE A 12 20.08 24.53 47.75
C PHE A 12 20.64 23.19 47.36
N TYR A 13 20.99 22.35 48.31
CA TYR A 13 21.39 20.96 48.11
C TYR A 13 20.18 20.04 48.32
N LYS A 14 19.64 19.47 47.26
CA LYS A 14 18.60 18.45 47.36
C LYS A 14 19.25 17.08 47.47
N LYS A 15 19.21 16.49 48.66
CA LYS A 15 19.65 15.12 48.90
C LYS A 15 18.53 14.16 48.49
N TYR A 16 18.76 13.36 47.47
CA TYR A 16 17.84 12.28 47.11
C TYR A 16 18.08 11.10 48.08
N SER A 17 17.00 10.46 48.55
CA SER A 17 17.13 9.28 49.36
C SER A 17 17.68 8.11 48.50
N PRO A 18 18.35 7.11 49.08
CA PRO A 18 18.83 5.94 48.36
C PRO A 18 17.73 5.29 47.53
N PHE A 19 16.52 5.24 48.04
CA PHE A 19 15.34 4.69 47.38
C PHE A 19 14.99 5.42 46.05
N HIS A 20 15.13 6.75 46.00
CA HIS A 20 14.89 7.49 44.76
C HIS A 20 15.96 7.23 43.71
N ILE A 21 17.21 7.00 44.13
CA ILE A 21 18.31 6.67 43.21
C ILE A 21 18.11 5.25 42.62
N GLU A 22 17.74 4.29 43.44
CA GLU A 22 17.45 2.92 43.00
C GLU A 22 16.26 2.88 42.04
N LEU A 23 15.20 3.63 42.31
CA LEU A 23 14.03 3.73 41.44
C LEU A 23 14.37 4.33 40.06
N VAL A 24 15.20 5.35 40.00
CA VAL A 24 15.65 5.98 38.75
C VAL A 24 16.53 5.01 37.94
N ILE A 25 17.42 4.27 38.60
CA ILE A 25 18.25 3.26 37.96
C ILE A 25 17.36 2.12 37.41
N LEU A 26 16.41 1.62 38.21
CA LEU A 26 15.49 0.57 37.79
C LEU A 26 14.66 0.98 36.57
N LEU A 27 14.11 2.20 36.59
CA LEU A 27 13.37 2.75 35.45
C LEU A 27 14.23 2.89 34.19
N SER A 28 15.50 3.32 34.34
CA SER A 28 16.42 3.44 33.20
C SER A 28 16.76 2.07 32.60
N VAL A 29 16.94 1.05 33.43
CA VAL A 29 17.18 -0.33 32.98
C VAL A 29 15.95 -0.91 32.28
N ILE A 30 14.74 -0.70 32.80
CA ILE A 30 13.50 -1.14 32.14
C ILE A 30 13.32 -0.48 30.76
N VAL A 31 13.60 0.81 30.67
CA VAL A 31 13.56 1.54 29.40
C VAL A 31 14.58 1.00 28.41
N GLN A 32 15.81 0.71 28.85
CA GLN A 32 16.84 0.13 27.98
C GLN A 32 16.50 -1.30 27.53
N ILE A 33 15.93 -2.13 28.41
CA ILE A 33 15.50 -3.50 28.06
C ILE A 33 14.35 -3.44 27.05
N SER A 34 13.34 -2.58 27.27
CA SER A 34 12.22 -2.43 26.32
C SER A 34 12.67 -1.86 24.96
N TYR A 35 13.62 -0.93 24.95
CA TYR A 35 14.21 -0.42 23.71
C TYR A 35 15.01 -1.47 22.96
N GLY A 36 15.84 -2.26 23.69
CA GLY A 36 16.60 -3.36 23.13
C GLY A 36 15.70 -4.48 22.57
N ALA A 37 14.65 -4.85 23.28
CA ALA A 37 13.69 -5.87 22.85
C ALA A 37 12.92 -5.44 21.58
N ASN A 38 12.50 -4.16 21.50
CA ASN A 38 11.85 -3.62 20.33
C ASN A 38 12.80 -3.54 19.13
N TYR A 39 14.06 -3.15 19.36
CA TYR A 39 15.09 -3.09 18.29
C TYR A 39 15.38 -4.47 17.72
N MET A 40 15.53 -5.51 18.58
CA MET A 40 15.76 -6.89 18.13
C MET A 40 14.56 -7.44 17.37
N LYS A 41 13.33 -7.19 17.83
CA LYS A 41 12.10 -7.61 17.15
C LYS A 41 11.95 -6.91 15.79
N GLU A 42 12.30 -5.64 15.68
CA GLU A 42 12.27 -4.90 14.42
C GLU A 42 13.33 -5.45 13.44
N LYS A 43 14.53 -5.78 13.92
CA LYS A 43 15.60 -6.38 13.10
C LYS A 43 15.19 -7.76 12.58
N ASP A 44 14.59 -8.61 13.42
CA ASP A 44 14.12 -9.94 13.02
C ASP A 44 13.01 -9.86 11.98
N SER A 45 12.05 -8.94 12.13
CA SER A 45 10.97 -8.76 11.16
C SER A 45 11.47 -8.22 9.82
N THR A 46 12.47 -7.35 9.82
CA THR A 46 13.08 -6.82 8.59
C THR A 46 13.87 -7.90 7.86
N THR A 47 14.60 -8.74 8.58
CA THR A 47 15.35 -9.87 7.99
C THR A 47 14.40 -10.89 7.37
N PHE A 48 13.26 -11.18 8.00
CA PHE A 48 12.23 -12.06 7.46
C PHE A 48 11.67 -11.54 6.14
N LEU A 49 11.36 -10.23 6.03
CA LEU A 49 10.80 -9.64 4.82
C LEU A 49 11.80 -9.59 3.65
N SER A 50 13.11 -9.50 3.93
CA SER A 50 14.13 -9.38 2.88
C SER A 50 14.15 -10.57 1.93
N ASP A 51 13.77 -11.75 2.39
CA ASP A 51 13.80 -12.99 1.61
C ASP A 51 12.42 -13.34 0.99
N CYS A 52 11.38 -12.56 1.34
CA CYS A 52 10.06 -12.72 0.75
C CYS A 52 10.04 -12.32 -0.72
N HIS A 53 9.22 -13.03 -1.51
CA HIS A 53 8.87 -12.62 -2.87
C HIS A 53 7.64 -11.70 -2.84
N VAL A 54 7.85 -10.45 -3.25
CA VAL A 54 6.81 -9.40 -3.22
C VAL A 54 6.38 -9.06 -4.64
N VAL A 55 5.08 -9.09 -4.89
CA VAL A 55 4.49 -8.74 -6.18
C VAL A 55 3.65 -7.47 -6.05
N PHE A 56 3.76 -6.59 -7.05
CA PHE A 56 3.00 -5.36 -7.17
C PHE A 56 2.05 -5.41 -8.36
N LEU A 57 0.78 -5.08 -8.13
CA LEU A 57 -0.27 -4.93 -9.13
C LEU A 57 -0.87 -3.54 -8.99
N GLY A 58 -1.30 -2.93 -10.09
CA GLY A 58 -1.96 -1.63 -9.99
C GLY A 58 -1.81 -0.74 -11.21
N ASP A 59 -1.82 0.57 -10.96
CA ASP A 59 -1.81 1.60 -11.98
C ASP A 59 -0.44 2.30 -12.16
N SER A 60 -0.45 3.49 -12.76
CA SER A 60 0.75 4.28 -13.07
C SER A 60 1.54 4.73 -11.84
N ASN A 61 0.95 4.81 -10.66
CA ASN A 61 1.68 5.15 -9.44
C ASN A 61 2.62 4.02 -8.97
N LEU A 62 2.43 2.81 -9.52
CA LEU A 62 3.33 1.67 -9.38
C LEU A 62 4.16 1.41 -10.63
N TRP A 63 3.62 1.74 -11.80
CA TRP A 63 4.26 1.48 -13.08
C TRP A 63 4.96 2.72 -13.61
N THR A 64 6.26 2.73 -13.54
CA THR A 64 7.14 3.76 -14.10
C THR A 64 8.09 3.16 -15.15
N GLY A 65 7.68 2.06 -15.80
CA GLY A 65 8.41 1.41 -16.89
C GLY A 65 9.24 0.20 -16.52
N GLY A 66 9.27 -0.24 -15.26
CA GLY A 66 10.12 -1.35 -14.82
C GLY A 66 9.39 -2.54 -14.22
N LYS A 67 9.80 -3.76 -14.56
CA LYS A 67 9.30 -5.00 -13.94
C LYS A 67 9.98 -5.33 -12.61
N ASP A 68 11.12 -4.73 -12.36
CA ASP A 68 12.04 -5.02 -11.26
C ASP A 68 11.99 -3.99 -10.12
N ASN A 69 11.06 -3.03 -10.20
CA ASN A 69 10.92 -1.94 -9.24
C ASN A 69 12.20 -1.08 -9.06
N SER A 70 12.96 -0.86 -10.13
CA SER A 70 14.22 -0.12 -10.09
C SER A 70 14.08 1.40 -10.25
N ASP A 71 12.90 1.91 -10.62
CA ASP A 71 12.67 3.32 -10.89
C ASP A 71 12.28 4.08 -9.60
N PRO A 72 13.06 5.11 -9.17
CA PRO A 72 12.79 5.89 -7.96
C PRO A 72 11.53 6.77 -8.03
N HIS A 73 10.87 6.89 -9.19
CA HIS A 73 9.57 7.55 -9.30
C HIS A 73 8.42 6.68 -8.78
N SER A 74 8.63 5.36 -8.63
CA SER A 74 7.66 4.45 -8.04
C SER A 74 7.89 4.27 -6.54
N TRP A 75 6.82 4.30 -5.78
CA TRP A 75 6.88 4.01 -4.34
C TRP A 75 7.36 2.57 -4.04
N SER A 76 7.15 1.62 -4.96
CA SER A 76 7.62 0.23 -4.80
C SER A 76 9.15 0.13 -4.72
N TYR A 77 9.90 0.99 -5.44
CA TYR A 77 11.36 1.10 -5.30
C TYR A 77 11.76 1.42 -3.86
N TRP A 78 11.18 2.47 -3.28
CA TRP A 78 11.49 2.93 -1.92
C TRP A 78 11.02 1.96 -0.85
N PHE A 79 9.86 1.32 -1.08
CA PHE A 79 9.36 0.25 -0.23
C PHE A 79 10.33 -0.93 -0.19
N CYS A 80 10.78 -1.42 -1.35
CA CYS A 80 11.74 -2.50 -1.44
C CYS A 80 13.08 -2.14 -0.79
N LYS A 81 13.56 -0.91 -1.02
CA LYS A 81 14.77 -0.38 -0.41
C LYS A 81 14.68 -0.31 1.12
N GLU A 82 13.59 0.25 1.67
CA GLU A 82 13.36 0.39 3.11
C GLU A 82 13.27 -0.96 3.85
N LEU A 83 12.76 -2.00 3.18
CA LEU A 83 12.60 -3.35 3.73
C LEU A 83 13.69 -4.32 3.28
N SER A 84 14.65 -3.87 2.50
CA SER A 84 15.72 -4.70 1.91
C SER A 84 15.18 -5.90 1.12
N ILE A 85 14.02 -5.74 0.44
CA ILE A 85 13.41 -6.78 -0.38
C ILE A 85 14.31 -7.10 -1.56
N LYS A 86 14.75 -8.35 -1.67
CA LYS A 86 15.65 -8.83 -2.74
C LYS A 86 14.89 -9.35 -3.97
N ASN A 87 13.69 -9.90 -3.73
CA ASN A 87 12.87 -10.53 -4.76
C ASN A 87 11.56 -9.81 -4.92
N SER A 88 11.42 -9.04 -5.99
CA SER A 88 10.15 -8.37 -6.29
C SER A 88 9.82 -8.40 -7.78
N ARG A 89 8.52 -8.30 -8.10
CA ARG A 89 8.03 -8.23 -9.46
C ARG A 89 6.87 -7.26 -9.58
N ASN A 90 6.84 -6.48 -10.65
CA ASN A 90 5.81 -5.49 -10.90
C ASN A 90 5.02 -5.84 -12.17
N TYR A 91 3.69 -6.01 -12.03
CA TYR A 91 2.74 -6.25 -13.11
C TYR A 91 1.83 -5.04 -13.37
N ALA A 92 1.96 -3.97 -12.58
CA ALA A 92 1.17 -2.75 -12.75
C ALA A 92 1.29 -2.19 -14.19
N ARG A 93 0.29 -1.40 -14.59
CA ARG A 93 0.29 -0.72 -15.90
C ARG A 93 -0.32 0.67 -15.79
N SER A 94 0.29 1.64 -16.45
CA SER A 94 -0.25 2.99 -16.56
C SER A 94 -1.67 2.95 -17.13
N GLY A 95 -2.60 3.71 -16.54
CA GLY A 95 -4.00 3.75 -16.98
C GLY A 95 -4.87 2.56 -16.52
N ALA A 96 -4.33 1.60 -15.76
CA ALA A 96 -5.11 0.45 -15.30
C ALA A 96 -6.20 0.85 -14.30
N THR A 97 -7.34 0.14 -14.38
CA THR A 97 -8.48 0.27 -13.46
C THR A 97 -8.76 -1.04 -12.73
N TRP A 98 -9.43 -0.96 -11.58
CA TRP A 98 -10.10 -2.11 -10.99
C TRP A 98 -11.32 -2.51 -11.82
N SER A 99 -12.21 -1.53 -12.08
CA SER A 99 -13.50 -1.75 -12.71
C SER A 99 -13.39 -2.17 -14.16
N HIS A 100 -14.21 -3.14 -14.53
CA HIS A 100 -14.32 -3.62 -15.91
C HIS A 100 -15.33 -2.82 -16.73
N THR A 101 -15.29 -3.05 -18.03
CA THR A 101 -16.38 -2.74 -18.96
C THR A 101 -17.00 -4.04 -19.49
N ARG A 102 -18.10 -3.92 -20.22
CA ARG A 102 -18.71 -5.09 -20.89
C ARG A 102 -17.79 -5.71 -21.95
N ASN A 103 -16.83 -4.96 -22.45
CA ASN A 103 -15.85 -5.37 -23.45
C ASN A 103 -14.58 -5.97 -22.85
N THR A 104 -14.41 -5.90 -21.52
CA THR A 104 -13.24 -6.49 -20.86
C THR A 104 -13.12 -7.97 -21.13
N LYS A 105 -11.98 -8.39 -21.66
CA LYS A 105 -11.65 -9.77 -21.98
C LYS A 105 -10.40 -10.21 -21.21
N PRO A 106 -10.30 -11.50 -20.84
CA PRO A 106 -9.05 -12.07 -20.35
C PRO A 106 -7.95 -11.87 -21.38
N ASP A 107 -6.88 -11.18 -20.98
CA ASP A 107 -5.75 -10.90 -21.84
C ASP A 107 -4.45 -10.98 -21.06
N VAL A 108 -3.65 -11.99 -21.33
CA VAL A 108 -2.35 -12.21 -20.70
C VAL A 108 -1.18 -11.86 -21.61
N LEU A 109 -1.42 -11.48 -22.83
CA LEU A 109 -0.40 -11.26 -23.86
C LEU A 109 -0.19 -9.78 -24.15
N SER A 110 -1.24 -9.00 -24.30
CA SER A 110 -1.12 -7.58 -24.60
C SER A 110 -0.89 -6.76 -23.34
N TYR A 111 -0.11 -5.71 -23.53
CA TYR A 111 0.21 -4.73 -22.50
C TYR A 111 -0.18 -3.35 -23.02
N GLU A 112 -1.24 -2.79 -22.44
CA GLU A 112 -1.63 -1.43 -22.72
C GLU A 112 -1.20 -0.52 -21.56
N GLU A 113 -0.71 0.67 -21.88
CA GLU A 113 -0.28 1.69 -20.90
C GLU A 113 -1.16 2.93 -20.99
N LYS A 114 -2.44 2.72 -21.23
CA LYS A 114 -3.48 3.76 -21.29
C LYS A 114 -4.80 3.20 -20.77
N LEU A 115 -5.74 4.08 -20.46
CA LEU A 115 -7.10 3.62 -20.16
C LEU A 115 -7.70 2.85 -21.32
N SER A 116 -8.06 1.60 -21.10
CA SER A 116 -8.71 0.73 -22.09
C SER A 116 -9.62 -0.29 -21.40
N ASP A 117 -10.37 -1.06 -22.20
CA ASP A 117 -11.23 -2.13 -21.68
C ASP A 117 -10.45 -3.28 -21.06
N ASN A 118 -9.25 -3.56 -21.54
CA ASN A 118 -8.42 -4.69 -21.11
C ASN A 118 -7.27 -4.29 -20.17
N ASN A 119 -7.01 -2.99 -19.98
CA ASN A 119 -6.02 -2.54 -19.02
C ASN A 119 -6.64 -2.47 -17.61
N VAL A 120 -6.80 -3.62 -17.00
CA VAL A 120 -7.45 -3.82 -15.70
C VAL A 120 -6.60 -4.70 -14.80
N VAL A 121 -6.76 -4.55 -13.48
CA VAL A 121 -6.06 -5.36 -12.47
C VAL A 121 -6.30 -6.86 -12.71
N PHE A 122 -7.50 -7.25 -13.12
CA PHE A 122 -7.83 -8.63 -13.48
C PHE A 122 -6.82 -9.26 -14.46
N ASN A 123 -6.44 -8.54 -15.51
CA ASN A 123 -5.49 -9.06 -16.50
C ASN A 123 -4.05 -9.13 -15.95
N GLN A 124 -3.70 -8.27 -14.99
CA GLN A 124 -2.43 -8.38 -14.25
C GLN A 124 -2.42 -9.62 -13.36
N VAL A 125 -3.54 -9.92 -12.68
CA VAL A 125 -3.72 -11.14 -11.88
C VAL A 125 -3.57 -12.38 -12.77
N LEU A 126 -4.19 -12.41 -13.95
CA LEU A 126 -4.07 -13.53 -14.89
C LEU A 126 -2.62 -13.73 -15.37
N ARG A 127 -1.88 -12.63 -15.64
CA ARG A 127 -0.47 -12.69 -16.02
C ARG A 127 0.40 -13.25 -14.89
N LEU A 128 0.21 -12.78 -13.66
CA LEU A 128 0.92 -13.31 -12.50
C LEU A 128 0.67 -14.82 -12.34
N ILE A 129 -0.59 -15.26 -12.42
CA ILE A 129 -0.95 -16.68 -12.30
C ILE A 129 -0.29 -17.50 -13.42
N LYS A 130 -0.31 -17.01 -14.66
CA LYS A 130 0.36 -17.65 -15.78
C LYS A 130 1.86 -17.77 -15.55
N ASP A 131 2.52 -16.66 -15.18
CA ASP A 131 3.96 -16.65 -14.95
C ASP A 131 4.40 -17.58 -13.81
N ALA A 132 3.60 -17.65 -12.75
CA ALA A 132 3.88 -18.57 -11.65
C ALA A 132 3.71 -20.04 -12.05
N ARG A 133 2.70 -20.38 -12.86
CA ARG A 133 2.49 -21.73 -13.39
C ARG A 133 3.59 -22.17 -14.36
N GLU A 134 4.10 -21.23 -15.13
CA GLU A 134 5.18 -21.47 -16.09
C GLU A 134 6.58 -21.30 -15.46
N LEU A 135 6.66 -21.18 -14.14
CA LEU A 135 7.89 -21.02 -13.36
C LEU A 135 8.74 -19.79 -13.76
N ARG A 136 8.13 -18.79 -14.38
CA ARG A 136 8.76 -17.51 -14.72
C ARG A 136 8.76 -16.49 -13.60
N CYS A 137 7.99 -16.78 -12.55
CA CYS A 137 7.89 -15.97 -11.35
C CYS A 137 7.71 -16.91 -10.16
N PRO A 138 8.44 -16.77 -9.06
CA PRO A 138 8.16 -17.52 -7.83
C PRO A 138 6.75 -17.24 -7.32
N LYS A 139 6.20 -18.15 -6.52
CA LYS A 139 4.93 -17.87 -5.82
C LYS A 139 5.14 -16.69 -4.88
N PRO A 140 4.23 -15.70 -4.86
CA PRO A 140 4.37 -14.54 -3.99
C PRO A 140 4.06 -14.87 -2.53
N ASP A 141 4.83 -14.30 -1.61
CA ASP A 141 4.52 -14.24 -0.19
C ASP A 141 3.59 -13.07 0.11
N TYR A 142 3.80 -11.95 -0.59
CA TYR A 142 2.99 -10.74 -0.49
C TYR A 142 2.58 -10.23 -1.88
N ILE A 143 1.33 -9.84 -2.01
CA ILE A 143 0.82 -9.11 -3.19
C ILE A 143 0.28 -7.78 -2.73
N PHE A 144 0.88 -6.70 -3.21
CA PHE A 144 0.37 -5.33 -3.04
C PHE A 144 -0.44 -4.94 -4.26
N ILE A 145 -1.64 -4.41 -4.04
CA ILE A 145 -2.49 -3.93 -5.14
C ILE A 145 -2.88 -2.49 -4.86
N MET A 146 -2.35 -1.57 -5.69
CA MET A 146 -2.69 -0.15 -5.65
C MET A 146 -3.29 0.27 -6.98
N ALA A 147 -4.59 0.41 -7.02
CA ALA A 147 -5.35 0.94 -8.14
C ALA A 147 -6.60 1.67 -7.65
N GLY A 148 -7.27 2.38 -8.54
CA GLY A 148 -8.47 3.15 -8.20
C GLY A 148 -8.34 4.63 -8.58
N THR A 149 -7.12 5.13 -8.81
CA THR A 149 -6.89 6.48 -9.33
C THR A 149 -7.61 6.68 -10.66
N ASN A 150 -7.44 5.74 -11.59
CA ASN A 150 -8.06 5.80 -12.91
C ASN A 150 -9.56 5.51 -12.85
N ASP A 151 -10.03 4.71 -11.90
CA ASP A 151 -11.47 4.51 -11.65
C ASP A 151 -12.15 5.82 -11.24
N ALA A 152 -11.50 6.59 -10.37
CA ALA A 152 -11.97 7.91 -9.97
C ALA A 152 -11.84 8.93 -11.12
N TRP A 153 -10.66 9.05 -11.72
CA TRP A 153 -10.38 10.04 -12.78
C TRP A 153 -11.33 9.88 -13.98
N PHE A 154 -11.55 8.64 -14.41
CA PHE A 154 -12.38 8.31 -15.55
C PHE A 154 -13.74 7.71 -15.18
N GLN A 155 -14.31 8.10 -14.03
CA GLN A 155 -15.57 7.57 -13.52
C GLN A 155 -16.73 7.70 -14.53
N ASN A 156 -16.75 8.74 -15.36
CA ASN A 156 -17.73 8.93 -16.43
C ASN A 156 -17.67 7.83 -17.51
N LYS A 157 -16.50 7.19 -17.72
CA LYS A 157 -16.31 6.03 -18.60
C LYS A 157 -16.59 4.69 -17.93
N ARG A 158 -16.90 4.72 -16.62
CA ARG A 158 -17.19 3.56 -15.77
C ARG A 158 -18.52 3.79 -15.01
N PRO A 159 -19.67 3.92 -15.71
CA PRO A 159 -20.95 4.33 -15.09
C PRO A 159 -21.43 3.34 -14.02
N GLN A 160 -20.98 2.08 -14.06
CA GLN A 160 -21.32 1.03 -13.11
C GLN A 160 -20.39 0.98 -11.89
N LEU A 161 -19.42 1.90 -11.77
CA LEU A 161 -18.37 1.86 -10.74
C LEU A 161 -18.92 1.64 -9.33
N PHE A 162 -20.00 2.31 -8.98
CA PHE A 162 -20.66 2.23 -7.67
C PHE A 162 -22.08 1.62 -7.72
N ALA A 163 -22.39 0.82 -8.75
CA ALA A 163 -23.76 0.29 -8.94
C ALA A 163 -24.13 -0.81 -7.92
N GLU A 164 -23.17 -1.41 -7.26
CA GLU A 164 -23.42 -2.47 -6.26
C GLU A 164 -22.77 -2.08 -4.92
N SER A 165 -23.50 -2.26 -3.82
CA SER A 165 -22.91 -2.12 -2.49
C SER A 165 -21.98 -3.30 -2.18
N VAL A 166 -20.94 -3.07 -1.37
CA VAL A 166 -20.00 -4.11 -0.96
C VAL A 166 -20.73 -5.28 -0.30
N GLN A 167 -21.65 -5.00 0.63
CA GLN A 167 -22.46 -6.03 1.31
C GLN A 167 -23.19 -6.94 0.32
N ASN A 168 -23.87 -6.36 -0.68
CA ASN A 168 -24.59 -7.13 -1.68
C ASN A 168 -23.66 -8.00 -2.54
N VAL A 169 -22.49 -7.46 -2.89
CA VAL A 169 -21.48 -8.19 -3.66
C VAL A 169 -21.00 -9.42 -2.91
N PHE A 170 -20.69 -9.29 -1.62
CA PHE A 170 -20.14 -10.41 -0.84
C PHE A 170 -21.19 -11.44 -0.44
N ASN A 171 -22.46 -11.06 -0.38
CA ASN A 171 -23.57 -11.99 -0.16
C ASN A 171 -23.98 -12.80 -1.40
N GLN A 172 -23.42 -12.48 -2.57
CA GLN A 172 -23.76 -13.14 -3.84
C GLN A 172 -22.63 -14.02 -4.35
N LYS A 173 -22.99 -15.04 -5.17
CA LYS A 173 -22.01 -15.82 -5.93
C LYS A 173 -21.24 -14.92 -6.91
N ASN A 174 -20.02 -15.31 -7.24
CA ASN A 174 -19.20 -14.60 -8.23
C ASN A 174 -19.88 -14.59 -9.60
N LYS A 175 -19.78 -13.42 -10.24
CA LYS A 175 -20.13 -13.23 -11.64
C LYS A 175 -18.94 -13.53 -12.53
N LYS A 176 -19.19 -13.78 -13.82
CA LYS A 176 -18.10 -13.84 -14.81
C LYS A 176 -17.43 -12.47 -14.94
N HIS A 177 -16.16 -12.45 -15.37
CA HIS A 177 -15.38 -11.21 -15.47
C HIS A 177 -16.08 -10.08 -16.24
N HIS A 178 -16.72 -10.36 -17.39
CA HIS A 178 -17.46 -9.38 -18.19
C HIS A 178 -18.75 -8.84 -17.53
N GLN A 179 -19.16 -9.42 -16.42
CA GLN A 179 -20.30 -8.98 -15.61
C GLN A 179 -19.87 -8.28 -14.33
N ALA A 180 -18.57 -8.27 -14.03
CA ALA A 180 -17.99 -7.66 -12.85
C ALA A 180 -17.68 -6.18 -13.13
N LEU A 181 -18.71 -5.34 -13.23
CA LEU A 181 -18.58 -3.95 -13.66
C LEU A 181 -18.40 -2.96 -12.51
N SER A 182 -18.85 -3.32 -11.30
CA SER A 182 -18.68 -2.45 -10.12
C SER A 182 -17.31 -2.66 -9.47
N LEU A 183 -16.80 -1.60 -8.83
CA LEU A 183 -15.52 -1.62 -8.11
C LEU A 183 -15.48 -2.75 -7.07
N ALA A 184 -16.55 -2.88 -6.25
CA ALA A 184 -16.61 -3.93 -5.24
C ALA A 184 -16.56 -5.33 -5.84
N ARG A 185 -17.23 -5.54 -6.99
CA ARG A 185 -17.30 -6.83 -7.65
C ARG A 185 -15.96 -7.26 -8.24
N THR A 186 -15.23 -6.32 -8.85
CA THR A 186 -13.91 -6.60 -9.42
C THR A 186 -12.87 -6.87 -8.34
N ILE A 187 -12.84 -6.08 -7.26
CA ILE A 187 -11.96 -6.34 -6.12
C ILE A 187 -12.20 -7.75 -5.54
N LYS A 188 -13.47 -8.12 -5.32
CA LYS A 188 -13.81 -9.47 -4.86
C LYS A 188 -13.29 -10.54 -5.81
N LEU A 189 -13.59 -10.41 -7.12
CA LEU A 189 -13.18 -11.35 -8.14
C LEU A 189 -11.67 -11.56 -8.16
N ASP A 190 -10.91 -10.48 -8.21
CA ASP A 190 -9.45 -10.51 -8.34
C ASP A 190 -8.78 -11.09 -7.08
N CYS A 191 -9.21 -10.66 -5.89
CA CYS A 191 -8.66 -11.16 -4.64
C CYS A 191 -9.00 -12.64 -4.40
N GLU A 192 -10.21 -13.08 -4.72
CA GLU A 192 -10.57 -14.51 -4.60
C GLU A 192 -9.80 -15.37 -5.62
N LEU A 193 -9.57 -14.86 -6.82
CA LEU A 193 -8.74 -15.54 -7.83
C LEU A 193 -7.29 -15.66 -7.37
N LEU A 194 -6.73 -14.62 -6.77
CA LEU A 194 -5.40 -14.65 -6.15
C LEU A 194 -5.34 -15.65 -5.00
N LYS A 195 -6.27 -15.61 -4.05
CA LYS A 195 -6.33 -16.54 -2.92
C LYS A 195 -6.46 -18.00 -3.36
N LYS A 196 -7.21 -18.26 -4.44
CA LYS A 196 -7.35 -19.60 -5.01
C LYS A 196 -6.03 -20.13 -5.58
N ASN A 197 -5.20 -19.28 -6.19
CA ASN A 197 -3.95 -19.70 -6.82
C ASN A 197 -2.73 -19.59 -5.88
N PHE A 198 -2.80 -18.71 -4.88
CA PHE A 198 -1.76 -18.44 -3.89
C PHE A 198 -2.37 -18.39 -2.48
N PRO A 199 -2.81 -19.52 -1.92
CA PRO A 199 -3.57 -19.55 -0.65
C PRO A 199 -2.79 -19.00 0.54
N GLU A 200 -1.47 -19.18 0.56
CA GLU A 200 -0.59 -18.71 1.65
C GLU A 200 -0.17 -17.23 1.49
N CYS A 201 -0.44 -16.64 0.33
CA CYS A 201 -0.04 -15.27 0.03
C CYS A 201 -0.86 -14.25 0.83
N LYS A 202 -0.20 -13.25 1.38
CA LYS A 202 -0.83 -12.12 2.04
C LYS A 202 -1.14 -11.03 1.02
N ILE A 203 -2.42 -10.72 0.84
CA ILE A 203 -2.88 -9.64 -0.04
C ILE A 203 -2.96 -8.35 0.78
N ILE A 204 -2.32 -7.30 0.29
CA ILE A 204 -2.34 -5.95 0.85
C ILE A 204 -3.00 -5.03 -0.17
N LEU A 205 -4.14 -4.47 0.17
CA LEU A 205 -4.80 -3.45 -0.65
C LEU A 205 -4.29 -2.07 -0.24
N VAL A 206 -3.87 -1.29 -1.21
CA VAL A 206 -3.44 0.09 -0.99
C VAL A 206 -4.42 1.00 -1.71
N THR A 207 -5.02 1.95 -1.00
CA THR A 207 -5.95 2.89 -1.63
C THR A 207 -5.19 3.90 -2.50
N PRO A 208 -5.84 4.52 -3.51
CA PRO A 208 -5.21 5.60 -4.25
C PRO A 208 -4.84 6.77 -3.34
N MET A 209 -3.82 7.51 -3.72
CA MET A 209 -3.49 8.82 -3.16
C MET A 209 -4.45 9.88 -3.67
N PHE A 210 -4.49 11.03 -3.03
CA PHE A 210 -5.12 12.21 -3.63
C PHE A 210 -4.40 12.62 -4.92
N THR A 211 -5.18 13.16 -5.85
CA THR A 211 -4.72 13.65 -7.16
C THR A 211 -5.41 14.95 -7.50
N THR A 212 -4.81 15.78 -8.35
CA THR A 212 -5.43 16.99 -8.89
C THR A 212 -6.43 16.68 -10.02
N GLN A 213 -6.50 15.43 -10.49
CA GLN A 213 -7.30 15.00 -11.65
C GLN A 213 -8.68 14.45 -11.28
N ALA A 214 -8.91 14.14 -10.00
CA ALA A 214 -10.20 13.72 -9.49
C ALA A 214 -10.52 14.46 -8.18
N SER A 215 -11.79 14.63 -7.86
CA SER A 215 -12.18 15.24 -6.58
C SER A 215 -11.73 14.37 -5.40
N THR A 216 -11.35 15.02 -4.31
CA THR A 216 -10.96 14.32 -3.07
C THR A 216 -12.09 13.41 -2.57
N ASN A 217 -13.35 13.87 -2.68
CA ASN A 217 -14.52 13.08 -2.32
C ASN A 217 -14.64 11.79 -3.14
N LEU A 218 -14.35 11.84 -4.45
CA LEU A 218 -14.41 10.66 -5.30
C LEU A 218 -13.28 9.67 -5.00
N ILE A 219 -12.07 10.15 -4.74
CA ILE A 219 -10.94 9.32 -4.27
C ILE A 219 -11.29 8.66 -2.94
N SER A 220 -11.84 9.41 -1.98
CA SER A 220 -12.26 8.84 -0.68
C SER A 220 -13.37 7.80 -0.84
N LYS A 221 -14.33 8.03 -1.72
CA LYS A 221 -15.39 7.05 -2.02
C LYS A 221 -14.84 5.75 -2.62
N VAL A 222 -13.88 5.82 -3.54
CA VAL A 222 -13.16 4.65 -4.08
C VAL A 222 -12.41 3.94 -2.95
N SER A 223 -11.70 4.68 -2.12
CA SER A 223 -10.94 4.15 -0.98
C SER A 223 -11.82 3.47 0.07
N ASP A 224 -13.01 3.98 0.31
CA ASP A 224 -13.99 3.38 1.23
C ASP A 224 -14.51 2.04 0.72
N VAL A 225 -14.75 1.93 -0.60
CA VAL A 225 -15.12 0.64 -1.22
C VAL A 225 -13.97 -0.37 -1.10
N ILE A 226 -12.72 0.04 -1.41
CA ILE A 226 -11.53 -0.82 -1.26
C ILE A 226 -11.39 -1.30 0.19
N THR A 227 -11.53 -0.37 1.14
CA THR A 227 -11.42 -0.66 2.58
C THR A 227 -12.50 -1.63 3.04
N SER A 228 -13.73 -1.42 2.59
CA SER A 228 -14.85 -2.30 2.93
C SER A 228 -14.68 -3.69 2.32
N CYS A 229 -14.21 -3.79 1.07
CA CYS A 229 -13.86 -5.08 0.45
C CYS A 229 -12.75 -5.80 1.22
N GLY A 230 -11.71 -5.06 1.65
CA GLY A 230 -10.63 -5.61 2.46
C GLY A 230 -11.11 -6.29 3.74
N LYS A 231 -12.08 -5.69 4.44
CA LYS A 231 -12.70 -6.29 5.63
C LYS A 231 -13.36 -7.64 5.33
N PHE A 232 -14.16 -7.72 4.26
CA PHE A 232 -14.81 -8.99 3.87
C PHE A 232 -13.82 -10.06 3.40
N LEU A 233 -12.70 -9.64 2.81
CA LEU A 233 -11.65 -10.53 2.30
C LEU A 233 -10.65 -10.94 3.38
N ASN A 234 -10.74 -10.39 4.58
CA ASN A 234 -9.70 -10.50 5.61
C ASN A 234 -8.32 -10.12 5.04
N ALA A 235 -8.27 -9.02 4.27
CA ALA A 235 -7.07 -8.47 3.67
C ALA A 235 -6.69 -7.17 4.37
N ASN A 236 -5.38 -6.95 4.58
CA ASN A 236 -4.89 -5.71 5.13
C ASN A 236 -5.11 -4.56 4.13
N VAL A 237 -5.53 -3.41 4.64
CA VAL A 237 -5.73 -2.21 3.83
C VAL A 237 -4.87 -1.07 4.37
N ILE A 238 -4.07 -0.48 3.49
CA ILE A 238 -3.29 0.73 3.78
C ILE A 238 -3.98 1.90 3.07
N ARG A 239 -4.55 2.81 3.86
CA ARG A 239 -5.21 4.02 3.33
C ARG A 239 -4.19 5.12 3.10
N LEU A 240 -4.13 5.64 1.87
CA LEU A 240 -3.30 6.79 1.52
C LEU A 240 -4.12 8.08 1.38
N ASP A 241 -5.40 7.98 1.04
CA ASP A 241 -6.33 9.11 0.90
C ASP A 241 -6.64 9.83 2.23
N THR A 242 -6.31 9.22 3.37
CA THR A 242 -6.45 9.84 4.70
C THR A 242 -5.15 10.43 5.22
N THR A 243 -4.14 10.61 4.35
CA THR A 243 -2.81 11.11 4.72
C THR A 243 -2.50 12.41 3.97
N ASP A 244 -1.57 13.18 4.52
CA ASP A 244 -1.00 14.37 3.87
C ASP A 244 0.28 14.05 3.06
N LEU A 245 0.48 12.80 2.67
CA LEU A 245 1.66 12.41 1.88
C LEU A 245 1.68 13.13 0.54
N ILE A 246 0.54 13.19 -0.12
CA ILE A 246 0.32 13.96 -1.35
C ILE A 246 -0.92 14.83 -1.13
N ASN A 247 -0.72 16.12 -1.00
CA ASN A 247 -1.81 17.08 -0.78
C ASN A 247 -2.20 17.72 -2.13
N PRO A 248 -3.43 17.47 -2.64
CA PRO A 248 -3.81 17.92 -3.99
C PRO A 248 -3.87 19.44 -4.13
N ILE A 249 -4.13 20.19 -3.06
CA ILE A 249 -4.12 21.65 -3.08
C ILE A 249 -2.71 22.16 -3.28
N GLN A 250 -1.75 21.66 -2.51
CA GLN A 250 -0.34 22.03 -2.64
C GLN A 250 0.24 21.58 -4.01
N GLU A 251 -0.12 20.38 -4.45
CA GLU A 251 0.36 19.84 -5.74
C GLU A 251 -0.21 20.58 -6.93
N LYS A 252 -1.39 21.17 -6.81
CA LYS A 252 -1.95 22.03 -7.86
C LYS A 252 -1.07 23.26 -8.13
N ASP A 253 -0.51 23.83 -7.07
CA ASP A 253 0.24 25.09 -7.16
C ASP A 253 1.74 24.90 -7.36
N LYS A 254 2.35 23.90 -6.68
CA LYS A 254 3.82 23.78 -6.57
C LYS A 254 4.44 22.52 -7.14
N ARG A 255 3.68 21.44 -7.36
CA ARG A 255 4.22 20.13 -7.79
C ARG A 255 5.41 19.65 -6.93
N THR A 256 5.26 19.72 -5.61
CA THR A 256 6.36 19.41 -4.69
C THR A 256 6.70 17.91 -4.70
N TYR A 257 5.69 17.04 -4.78
CA TYR A 257 5.80 15.60 -4.65
C TYR A 257 5.30 14.83 -5.87
N THR A 258 4.75 15.54 -6.87
CA THR A 258 4.27 14.95 -8.10
C THR A 258 4.83 15.67 -9.32
N LEU A 259 4.83 15.00 -10.46
CA LEU A 259 5.22 15.58 -11.76
C LEU A 259 4.06 16.39 -12.36
N ASP A 260 2.84 15.91 -12.22
CA ASP A 260 1.64 16.41 -12.90
C ASP A 260 0.41 16.52 -11.98
N GLY A 261 0.58 16.34 -10.68
CA GLY A 261 -0.49 16.32 -9.68
C GLY A 261 -1.08 14.93 -9.42
N THR A 262 -0.52 13.89 -10.05
CA THR A 262 -0.96 12.49 -9.91
C THR A 262 0.23 11.55 -9.75
N HIS A 263 1.19 11.60 -10.68
CA HIS A 263 2.35 10.73 -10.70
C HIS A 263 3.45 11.30 -9.82
N THR A 264 3.95 10.49 -8.90
CA THR A 264 4.99 10.90 -7.97
C THR A 264 6.32 11.24 -8.67
N ASN A 265 6.98 12.28 -8.20
CA ASN A 265 8.42 12.43 -8.40
C ASN A 265 9.18 11.57 -7.36
N PRO A 266 10.52 11.44 -7.43
CA PRO A 266 11.27 10.61 -6.48
C PRO A 266 11.02 10.95 -5.01
N ALA A 267 10.88 12.24 -4.65
CA ALA A 267 10.63 12.65 -3.27
C ALA A 267 9.22 12.23 -2.79
N GLY A 268 8.21 12.33 -3.64
CA GLY A 268 6.85 11.86 -3.35
C GLY A 268 6.80 10.33 -3.24
N ALA A 269 7.47 9.64 -4.16
CA ALA A 269 7.57 8.18 -4.16
C ALA A 269 8.25 7.66 -2.89
N GLU A 270 9.33 8.31 -2.44
CA GLU A 270 10.02 7.98 -1.19
C GLU A 270 9.09 8.10 0.02
N ARG A 271 8.39 9.22 0.15
CA ARG A 271 7.42 9.43 1.24
C ARG A 271 6.38 8.31 1.30
N VAL A 272 5.80 7.97 0.16
CA VAL A 272 4.76 6.94 0.05
C VAL A 272 5.34 5.56 0.35
N GLY A 273 6.47 5.20 -0.24
CA GLY A 273 7.12 3.90 -0.07
C GLY A 273 7.51 3.63 1.38
N ILE A 274 8.16 4.60 2.05
CA ILE A 274 8.52 4.51 3.47
C ILE A 274 7.27 4.40 4.36
N TYR A 275 6.22 5.18 4.06
CA TYR A 275 4.96 5.09 4.81
C TYR A 275 4.34 3.70 4.73
N ILE A 276 4.23 3.13 3.52
CA ILE A 276 3.66 1.79 3.30
C ILE A 276 4.53 0.74 4.01
N ALA A 277 5.85 0.84 3.94
CA ALA A 277 6.78 -0.06 4.62
C ALA A 277 6.58 -0.03 6.15
N LYS A 278 6.48 1.17 6.75
CA LYS A 278 6.19 1.34 8.18
C LYS A 278 4.83 0.78 8.59
N LYS A 279 3.81 0.93 7.74
CA LYS A 279 2.48 0.33 8.00
C LYS A 279 2.52 -1.18 7.96
N LEU A 280 3.22 -1.78 6.99
CA LEU A 280 3.39 -3.23 6.91
C LEU A 280 4.11 -3.76 8.15
N LYS A 281 5.25 -3.19 8.55
CA LYS A 281 6.00 -3.61 9.75
C LYS A 281 5.09 -3.71 10.99
N ARG A 282 4.20 -2.73 11.19
CA ARG A 282 3.25 -2.73 12.31
C ARG A 282 2.18 -3.82 12.25
N THR A 283 1.90 -4.34 11.07
CA THR A 283 0.85 -5.36 10.87
C THR A 283 1.38 -6.78 11.09
N ILE A 284 2.68 -6.99 10.93
CA ILE A 284 3.32 -8.30 11.08
C ILE A 284 3.99 -8.48 12.44
N GLN A 285 4.06 -7.44 13.25
CA GLN A 285 4.43 -7.49 14.67
C GLN A 285 3.26 -7.95 15.53
#